data_9921fb656252918e8ccd6feba1d59777
#
_entry.id   9921fb656252918e8ccd6feba1d59777
#
_cell.length_a   1.000
_cell.length_b   1.000
_cell.length_c   1.000
_cell.angle_alpha   90.00
_cell.angle_beta   90.00
_cell.angle_gamma   90.00
#
_symmetry.space_group_name_H-M   'P 1'
#
loop_
_entity.id
_entity.type
_entity.pdbx_description
1 polymer ?
#
loop_
_entity_poly.entity_id
_entity_poly.type
_entity_poly.pdbx_seq_one_letter_code
_entity_poly.pdbx_strand_id
1 'polypeptide(L)'
;KQTGKTTGWVGYALAWADRQFDEINKGRRYPSRYDNRHKLNIVVMHKLSKKVELSAAWTYSSGNYTTLSLENYYPSDHLHQPGERPFWGNGTGEDYYDQRNNYQLPAYHRLDVGINIYRPKKKGRMGIWNISIYNVYSRMNPILVYKGDVKEEAGSDDYGNPNVTYRNAFKSIGIFPIIPSVSYTYKF
;
A
#
# COMPACT_ATOMS: atom_id res chain seq x y z
N LYS A 1 8.41 -16.11 23.18
CA LYS A 1 8.83 -16.28 24.57
C LYS A 1 7.75 -15.76 25.50
N GLN A 2 7.52 -16.41 26.61
CA GLN A 2 6.62 -15.94 27.67
C GLN A 2 7.46 -15.37 28.80
N THR A 3 7.10 -14.19 29.28
CA THR A 3 7.73 -13.56 30.46
C THR A 3 6.61 -13.04 31.37
N GLY A 4 6.36 -13.77 32.47
CA GLY A 4 5.25 -13.44 33.36
C GLY A 4 3.89 -13.49 32.66
N LYS A 5 3.20 -12.36 32.60
CA LYS A 5 1.87 -12.21 31.96
C LYS A 5 1.95 -11.85 30.47
N THR A 6 3.15 -11.66 29.93
CA THR A 6 3.36 -11.23 28.55
C THR A 6 3.91 -12.38 27.71
N THR A 7 3.33 -12.59 26.54
CA THR A 7 3.81 -13.54 25.53
C THR A 7 3.94 -12.81 24.22
N GLY A 8 4.97 -13.10 23.45
CA GLY A 8 5.16 -12.44 22.16
C GLY A 8 6.34 -12.99 21.39
N TRP A 9 6.45 -12.52 20.17
CA TRP A 9 7.57 -12.83 19.30
C TRP A 9 7.88 -11.63 18.38
N VAL A 10 9.12 -11.57 17.94
CA VAL A 10 9.60 -10.64 16.93
C VAL A 10 10.24 -11.48 15.83
N GLY A 11 9.84 -11.25 14.62
CA GLY A 11 10.42 -11.87 13.43
C GLY A 11 10.95 -10.81 12.49
N TYR A 12 12.23 -10.93 12.11
CA TYR A 12 12.85 -10.05 11.11
C TYR A 12 13.41 -10.90 9.98
N ALA A 13 13.17 -10.47 8.75
CA ALA A 13 13.76 -11.06 7.56
C ALA A 13 14.41 -9.96 6.70
N LEU A 14 15.61 -10.26 6.22
CA LEU A 14 16.36 -9.48 5.24
C LEU A 14 16.59 -10.35 4.02
N ALA A 15 16.11 -9.90 2.85
CA ALA A 15 16.21 -10.67 1.61
C ALA A 15 16.35 -9.73 0.41
N TRP A 16 16.98 -10.22 -0.65
CA TRP A 16 17.09 -9.56 -1.95
C TRP A 16 16.51 -10.49 -3.01
N ALA A 17 15.77 -9.91 -3.94
CA ALA A 17 15.18 -10.64 -5.05
C ALA A 17 15.37 -9.85 -6.35
N ASP A 18 16.43 -10.14 -7.06
CA ASP A 18 16.74 -9.52 -8.35
C ASP A 18 16.41 -10.45 -9.52
N ARG A 19 16.25 -9.87 -10.69
CA ARG A 19 16.04 -10.57 -11.97
C ARG A 19 16.96 -10.01 -13.03
N GLN A 20 17.34 -10.88 -13.97
CA GLN A 20 18.11 -10.51 -15.14
C GLN A 20 17.68 -11.38 -16.33
N PHE A 21 17.32 -10.75 -17.44
CA PHE A 21 16.95 -11.40 -18.70
C PHE A 21 17.54 -10.58 -19.84
N ASP A 22 18.04 -11.25 -20.86
CA ASP A 22 18.75 -10.59 -21.98
C ASP A 22 17.83 -9.63 -22.74
N GLU A 23 16.56 -9.99 -22.91
CA GLU A 23 15.56 -9.19 -23.65
C GLU A 23 14.93 -8.06 -22.80
N ILE A 24 15.16 -8.05 -21.49
CA ILE A 24 14.56 -7.08 -20.58
C ILE A 24 15.64 -6.17 -20.00
N ASN A 25 15.38 -4.85 -19.95
CA ASN A 25 16.30 -3.85 -19.42
C ASN A 25 17.68 -3.87 -20.09
N LYS A 26 17.76 -4.28 -21.35
CA LYS A 26 19.02 -4.43 -22.11
C LYS A 26 20.02 -5.38 -21.40
N GLY A 27 19.53 -6.47 -20.82
CA GLY A 27 20.32 -7.44 -20.07
C GLY A 27 20.77 -6.99 -18.69
N ARG A 28 20.37 -5.80 -18.22
CA ARG A 28 20.76 -5.30 -16.91
C ARG A 28 19.88 -5.88 -15.81
N ARG A 29 20.51 -6.18 -14.65
CA ARG A 29 19.81 -6.64 -13.45
C ARG A 29 18.86 -5.56 -12.93
N TYR A 30 17.68 -5.99 -12.44
CA TYR A 30 16.67 -5.13 -11.86
C TYR A 30 15.96 -5.81 -10.68
N PRO A 31 15.42 -5.06 -9.71
CA PRO A 31 14.73 -5.67 -8.59
C PRO A 31 13.44 -6.37 -9.03
N SER A 32 13.11 -7.48 -8.40
CA SER A 32 11.81 -8.12 -8.55
C SER A 32 10.72 -7.19 -7.97
N ARG A 33 9.50 -7.28 -8.50
CA ARG A 33 8.35 -6.56 -7.93
C ARG A 33 8.20 -6.76 -6.41
N TYR A 34 8.53 -7.94 -5.91
CA TYR A 34 8.40 -8.34 -4.50
C TYR A 34 9.74 -8.32 -3.74
N ASP A 35 10.71 -7.53 -4.20
CA ASP A 35 11.96 -7.32 -3.47
C ASP A 35 11.70 -6.43 -2.23
N ASN A 36 11.07 -7.03 -1.23
CA ASN A 36 10.86 -6.39 0.06
C ASN A 36 12.03 -6.71 0.98
N ARG A 37 13.08 -5.92 0.90
CA ARG A 37 14.35 -6.18 1.60
C ARG A 37 14.19 -6.38 3.09
N HIS A 38 13.37 -5.58 3.73
CA HIS A 38 13.15 -5.62 5.17
C HIS A 38 11.71 -6.01 5.47
N LYS A 39 11.53 -7.05 6.28
CA LYS A 39 10.24 -7.43 6.84
C LYS A 39 10.38 -7.60 8.35
N LEU A 40 9.55 -6.91 9.11
CA LEU A 40 9.52 -6.99 10.56
C LEU A 40 8.10 -7.22 11.03
N ASN A 41 7.93 -8.24 11.86
CA ASN A 41 6.66 -8.53 12.51
C ASN A 41 6.89 -8.60 14.02
N ILE A 42 6.04 -7.92 14.77
CA ILE A 42 6.06 -7.91 16.22
C ILE A 42 4.66 -8.28 16.69
N VAL A 43 4.56 -9.32 17.49
CA VAL A 43 3.29 -9.74 18.09
C VAL A 43 3.47 -9.81 19.59
N VAL A 44 2.55 -9.17 20.32
CA VAL A 44 2.55 -9.14 21.78
C VAL A 44 1.15 -9.44 22.28
N MET A 45 1.06 -10.31 23.26
CA MET A 45 -0.15 -10.59 24.04
C MET A 45 0.17 -10.38 25.51
N HIS A 46 -0.69 -9.64 26.21
CA HIS A 46 -0.53 -9.34 27.63
C HIS A 46 -1.81 -9.64 28.43
N LYS A 47 -1.69 -10.51 29.41
CA LYS A 47 -2.79 -10.83 30.35
C LYS A 47 -2.88 -9.77 31.44
N LEU A 48 -3.78 -8.81 31.27
CA LEU A 48 -4.07 -7.82 32.31
C LEU A 48 -4.64 -8.47 33.57
N SER A 49 -5.53 -9.44 33.39
CA SER A 49 -6.15 -10.20 34.45
C SER A 49 -6.50 -11.61 34.00
N LYS A 50 -7.09 -12.43 34.89
CA LYS A 50 -7.64 -13.75 34.50
C LYS A 50 -8.79 -13.66 33.51
N LYS A 51 -9.38 -12.47 33.32
CA LYS A 51 -10.54 -12.25 32.47
C LYS A 51 -10.27 -11.35 31.27
N VAL A 52 -9.12 -10.68 31.21
CA VAL A 52 -8.82 -9.71 30.16
C VAL A 52 -7.41 -9.92 29.63
N GLU A 53 -7.32 -10.05 28.32
CA GLU A 53 -6.06 -10.18 27.60
C GLU A 53 -6.02 -9.16 26.46
N LEU A 54 -4.94 -8.41 26.36
CA LEU A 54 -4.66 -7.48 25.26
C LEU A 54 -3.78 -8.17 24.24
N SER A 55 -3.95 -7.82 22.96
CA SER A 55 -3.08 -8.22 21.87
C SER A 55 -2.73 -7.02 20.99
N ALA A 56 -1.51 -7.03 20.49
CA ALA A 56 -1.05 -6.07 19.49
C ALA A 56 -0.19 -6.80 18.47
N ALA A 57 -0.36 -6.46 17.20
CA ALA A 57 0.45 -6.96 16.11
C ALA A 57 0.88 -5.79 15.23
N TRP A 58 2.19 -5.62 15.08
CA TRP A 58 2.75 -4.63 14.18
C TRP A 58 3.55 -5.29 13.08
N THR A 59 3.25 -4.90 11.85
CA THR A 59 3.91 -5.40 10.66
C THR A 59 4.53 -4.24 9.90
N TYR A 60 5.77 -4.44 9.46
CA TYR A 60 6.49 -3.55 8.57
C TYR A 60 7.07 -4.35 7.40
N SER A 61 7.03 -3.77 6.20
CA SER A 61 7.71 -4.28 5.02
C SER A 61 8.20 -3.12 4.16
N SER A 62 9.39 -3.21 3.62
CA SER A 62 9.83 -2.32 2.54
C SER A 62 8.81 -2.36 1.40
N GLY A 63 8.64 -1.24 0.69
CA GLY A 63 7.70 -1.16 -0.42
C GLY A 63 8.04 -2.12 -1.55
N ASN A 64 7.01 -2.56 -2.25
CA ASN A 64 7.15 -3.30 -3.51
C ASN A 64 7.71 -2.39 -4.60
N TYR A 65 8.33 -2.99 -5.61
CA TYR A 65 8.72 -2.26 -6.81
C TYR A 65 7.60 -2.26 -7.85
N THR A 66 7.52 -1.18 -8.61
CA THR A 66 6.62 -1.04 -9.75
C THR A 66 7.33 -0.32 -10.90
N THR A 67 6.79 -0.44 -12.09
CA THR A 67 7.28 0.30 -13.24
C THR A 67 6.43 1.55 -13.40
N LEU A 68 7.06 2.73 -13.35
CA LEU A 68 6.40 4.00 -13.61
C LEU A 68 7.00 4.62 -14.87
N SER A 69 6.16 5.23 -15.70
CA SER A 69 6.62 6.02 -16.84
C SER A 69 7.29 7.30 -16.33
N LEU A 70 8.45 7.62 -16.90
CA LEU A 70 9.16 8.86 -16.59
C LEU A 70 8.57 10.05 -17.35
N GLU A 71 8.27 9.84 -18.63
CA GLU A 71 7.80 10.87 -19.54
C GLU A 71 6.74 10.30 -20.49
N ASN A 72 5.93 11.20 -21.08
CA ASN A 72 5.11 10.91 -22.24
C ASN A 72 5.74 11.59 -23.43
N TYR A 73 5.89 10.90 -24.54
CA TYR A 73 6.35 11.45 -25.79
C TYR A 73 5.37 11.14 -26.92
N TYR A 74 5.35 11.99 -27.92
CA TYR A 74 4.59 11.73 -29.14
C TYR A 74 5.55 11.15 -30.16
N PRO A 75 5.30 9.91 -30.68
CA PRO A 75 6.13 9.34 -31.71
C PRO A 75 6.23 10.23 -32.95
N SER A 76 7.41 10.38 -33.51
CA SER A 76 7.67 11.24 -34.66
C SER A 76 7.13 10.70 -36.00
N ASP A 77 6.68 9.48 -36.05
CA ASP A 77 6.01 8.84 -37.20
C ASP A 77 4.63 9.43 -37.51
N HIS A 78 4.12 10.31 -36.67
CA HIS A 78 3.01 11.20 -36.98
C HIS A 78 3.44 12.54 -37.58
N LEU A 79 4.68 12.65 -38.09
CA LEU A 79 5.11 13.80 -38.89
C LEU A 79 4.27 13.84 -40.15
N HIS A 80 3.37 14.82 -40.21
CA HIS A 80 2.53 15.08 -41.39
C HIS A 80 3.37 15.26 -42.63
N GLN A 81 2.92 14.68 -43.75
CA GLN A 81 3.49 15.04 -45.04
C GLN A 81 3.17 16.48 -45.34
N PRO A 82 4.04 17.20 -46.07
CA PRO A 82 3.77 18.57 -46.49
C PRO A 82 2.43 18.69 -47.19
N GLY A 83 1.50 19.45 -46.62
CA GLY A 83 0.14 19.63 -47.14
C GLY A 83 -0.99 18.92 -46.39
N GLU A 84 -0.68 18.01 -45.47
CA GLU A 84 -1.69 17.47 -44.56
C GLU A 84 -2.01 18.45 -43.44
N ARG A 85 -3.29 18.59 -43.10
CA ARG A 85 -3.69 19.38 -41.92
C ARG A 85 -3.17 18.67 -40.65
N PRO A 86 -2.65 19.45 -39.68
CA PRO A 86 -2.30 18.90 -38.39
C PRO A 86 -3.50 18.10 -37.85
N PHE A 87 -3.31 16.81 -37.61
CA PHE A 87 -4.32 15.99 -36.98
C PHE A 87 -4.37 16.42 -35.49
N TRP A 88 -5.35 17.25 -35.16
CA TRP A 88 -5.69 17.56 -33.77
C TRP A 88 -6.43 16.38 -33.13
N GLY A 89 -5.98 15.17 -33.41
CA GLY A 89 -6.47 13.99 -32.72
C GLY A 89 -5.93 13.97 -31.29
N ASN A 90 -6.73 13.45 -30.37
CA ASN A 90 -6.31 13.12 -29.01
C ASN A 90 -5.26 11.97 -29.07
N GLY A 91 -4.11 12.25 -29.67
CA GLY A 91 -2.98 11.32 -29.67
C GLY A 91 -2.60 11.07 -28.22
N THR A 92 -2.90 9.87 -27.73
CA THR A 92 -2.37 9.41 -26.47
C THR A 92 -0.86 9.31 -26.64
N GLY A 93 -0.11 10.21 -26.00
CA GLY A 93 1.35 10.11 -26.00
C GLY A 93 1.80 8.75 -25.48
N GLU A 94 2.88 8.25 -26.06
CA GLU A 94 3.50 7.00 -25.61
C GLU A 94 4.23 7.24 -24.29
N ASP A 95 4.10 6.29 -23.37
CA ASP A 95 4.80 6.33 -22.10
C ASP A 95 6.26 5.85 -22.25
N TYR A 96 7.21 6.65 -21.82
CA TYR A 96 8.61 6.25 -21.77
C TYR A 96 8.97 5.60 -20.44
N TYR A 97 9.58 4.42 -20.51
CA TYR A 97 10.10 3.66 -19.38
C TYR A 97 11.61 3.46 -19.55
N ASP A 98 12.40 3.89 -18.57
CA ASP A 98 13.86 3.69 -18.57
C ASP A 98 14.25 2.25 -18.25
N GLN A 99 13.52 1.63 -17.33
CA GLN A 99 13.71 0.23 -16.92
C GLN A 99 12.47 -0.34 -16.23
N ARG A 100 12.41 -1.64 -16.16
CA ARG A 100 11.37 -2.36 -15.41
C ARG A 100 11.62 -2.25 -13.90
N ASN A 101 10.54 -2.06 -13.12
CA ASN A 101 10.60 -1.94 -11.66
C ASN A 101 11.53 -0.79 -11.20
N ASN A 102 11.42 0.37 -11.82
CA ASN A 102 12.23 1.55 -11.59
C ASN A 102 11.84 2.36 -10.35
N TYR A 103 10.70 2.05 -9.75
CA TYR A 103 10.19 2.80 -8.60
C TYR A 103 9.83 1.87 -7.44
N GLN A 104 10.31 2.20 -6.23
CA GLN A 104 9.93 1.51 -5.01
C GLN A 104 8.79 2.25 -4.31
N LEU A 105 7.68 1.56 -4.08
CA LEU A 105 6.54 2.09 -3.33
C LEU A 105 6.95 2.45 -1.89
N PRO A 106 6.26 3.38 -1.24
CA PRO A 106 6.44 3.63 0.19
C PRO A 106 6.29 2.34 1.02
N ALA A 107 7.03 2.27 2.12
CA ALA A 107 6.99 1.13 3.00
C ALA A 107 5.57 0.86 3.52
N TYR A 108 5.21 -0.42 3.55
CA TYR A 108 3.99 -0.91 4.17
C TYR A 108 4.19 -1.04 5.68
N HIS A 109 3.31 -0.49 6.49
CA HIS A 109 3.26 -0.81 7.90
C HIS A 109 1.85 -0.66 8.47
N ARG A 110 1.54 -1.46 9.49
CA ARG A 110 0.22 -1.53 10.09
C ARG A 110 0.34 -1.96 11.55
N LEU A 111 -0.51 -1.38 12.39
CA LEU A 111 -0.72 -1.80 13.77
C LEU A 111 -2.16 -2.28 13.94
N ASP A 112 -2.31 -3.49 14.42
CA ASP A 112 -3.58 -4.08 14.82
C ASP A 112 -3.58 -4.25 16.33
N VAL A 113 -4.70 -3.96 16.99
CA VAL A 113 -4.87 -4.18 18.42
C VAL A 113 -6.15 -4.93 18.70
N GLY A 114 -6.16 -5.68 19.80
CA GLY A 114 -7.33 -6.43 20.21
C GLY A 114 -7.40 -6.64 21.72
N ILE A 115 -8.62 -6.87 22.20
CA ILE A 115 -8.89 -7.24 23.58
C ILE A 115 -9.79 -8.46 23.60
N ASN A 116 -9.41 -9.47 24.38
CA ASN A 116 -10.22 -10.62 24.69
C ASN A 116 -10.76 -10.49 26.11
N ILE A 117 -12.09 -10.60 26.25
CA ILE A 117 -12.79 -10.57 27.55
C ILE A 117 -13.42 -11.92 27.81
N TYR A 118 -12.85 -12.64 28.76
CA TYR A 118 -13.30 -13.98 29.18
C TYR A 118 -14.41 -13.88 30.23
N ARG A 119 -15.54 -14.50 29.97
CA ARG A 119 -16.71 -14.56 30.87
C ARG A 119 -17.00 -16.01 31.25
N PRO A 120 -16.43 -16.52 32.36
CA PRO A 120 -16.80 -17.83 32.88
C PRO A 120 -18.29 -17.88 33.19
N LYS A 121 -18.93 -18.99 32.78
CA LYS A 121 -20.35 -19.29 33.02
C LYS A 121 -20.50 -20.55 33.84
N LYS A 122 -21.71 -20.81 34.30
CA LYS A 122 -22.03 -22.05 35.04
C LYS A 122 -21.73 -23.31 34.21
N LYS A 123 -21.47 -24.44 34.86
CA LYS A 123 -21.17 -25.76 34.25
C LYS A 123 -19.95 -25.78 33.34
N GLY A 124 -18.88 -25.05 33.69
CA GLY A 124 -17.62 -25.06 32.94
C GLY A 124 -17.64 -24.31 31.59
N ARG A 125 -18.75 -23.71 31.24
CA ARG A 125 -18.90 -22.96 29.97
C ARG A 125 -18.16 -21.62 30.01
N MET A 126 -17.79 -21.13 28.84
CA MET A 126 -17.08 -19.83 28.74
C MET A 126 -17.59 -19.01 27.56
N GLY A 127 -17.90 -17.76 27.80
CA GLY A 127 -18.11 -16.75 26.76
C GLY A 127 -16.85 -15.90 26.58
N ILE A 128 -16.46 -15.64 25.35
CA ILE A 128 -15.30 -14.81 25.03
C ILE A 128 -15.76 -13.73 24.05
N TRP A 129 -15.62 -12.49 24.46
CA TRP A 129 -15.76 -11.34 23.57
C TRP A 129 -14.39 -10.98 23.04
N ASN A 130 -14.24 -10.90 21.73
CA ASN A 130 -13.09 -10.32 21.07
C ASN A 130 -13.51 -9.01 20.43
N ILE A 131 -12.82 -7.93 20.78
CA ILE A 131 -12.97 -6.61 20.16
C ILE A 131 -11.60 -6.27 19.60
N SER A 132 -11.52 -5.99 18.32
CA SER A 132 -10.26 -5.70 17.64
C SER A 132 -10.39 -4.54 16.67
N ILE A 133 -9.28 -3.88 16.42
CA ILE A 133 -9.15 -2.79 15.47
C ILE A 133 -7.98 -3.14 14.55
N TYR A 134 -8.29 -3.32 13.29
CA TYR A 134 -7.31 -3.44 12.23
C TYR A 134 -6.85 -2.05 11.79
N ASN A 135 -5.55 -1.86 11.56
CA ASN A 135 -4.95 -0.62 11.09
C ASN A 135 -5.32 0.59 11.97
N VAL A 136 -4.94 0.55 13.24
CA VAL A 136 -5.33 1.53 14.29
C VAL A 136 -5.05 2.98 13.89
N TYR A 137 -3.96 3.26 13.21
CA TYR A 137 -3.61 4.61 12.76
C TYR A 137 -4.09 4.92 11.34
N SER A 138 -4.99 4.07 10.77
CA SER A 138 -5.66 4.31 9.49
C SER A 138 -4.72 4.65 8.31
N ARG A 139 -3.52 4.05 8.28
CA ARG A 139 -2.58 4.29 7.19
C ARG A 139 -3.07 3.65 5.91
N MET A 140 -3.27 4.46 4.89
CA MET A 140 -3.58 3.99 3.53
C MET A 140 -2.27 3.48 2.88
N ASN A 141 -1.95 2.21 3.12
CA ASN A 141 -0.77 1.59 2.53
C ASN A 141 -0.95 1.45 1.02
N PRO A 142 -0.05 2.00 0.18
CA PRO A 142 -0.22 1.99 -1.26
C PRO A 142 -0.04 0.57 -1.81
N ILE A 143 -1.03 0.13 -2.59
CA ILE A 143 -1.01 -1.15 -3.32
C ILE A 143 -0.65 -0.92 -4.77
N LEU A 144 -1.10 0.20 -5.31
CA LEU A 144 -0.89 0.61 -6.69
C LEU A 144 -0.55 2.09 -6.72
N VAL A 145 0.38 2.44 -7.59
CA VAL A 145 0.65 3.82 -8.00
C VAL A 145 0.42 3.90 -9.51
N TYR A 146 -0.25 4.94 -9.95
CA TYR A 146 -0.55 5.19 -11.35
C TYR A 146 -0.44 6.69 -11.65
N LYS A 147 -0.20 7.03 -12.91
CA LYS A 147 -0.21 8.39 -13.40
C LYS A 147 -1.66 8.82 -13.64
N GLY A 148 -2.00 10.04 -13.24
CA GLY A 148 -3.33 10.58 -13.47
C GLY A 148 -3.33 12.09 -13.29
N ASP A 149 -4.31 12.74 -13.91
CA ASP A 149 -4.43 14.19 -13.88
C ASP A 149 -4.98 14.67 -12.55
N VAL A 150 -4.35 15.68 -11.99
CA VAL A 150 -4.84 16.43 -10.83
C VAL A 150 -5.33 17.78 -11.34
N LYS A 151 -6.58 18.07 -11.05
CA LYS A 151 -7.19 19.36 -11.32
C LYS A 151 -6.64 20.38 -10.32
N GLU A 152 -6.03 21.44 -10.82
CA GLU A 152 -5.63 22.61 -10.03
C GLU A 152 -6.48 23.80 -10.44
N GLU A 153 -7.14 24.45 -9.48
CA GLU A 153 -7.91 25.66 -9.70
C GLU A 153 -7.00 26.86 -9.41
N ALA A 154 -6.67 27.61 -10.46
CA ALA A 154 -5.77 28.76 -10.39
C ALA A 154 -6.56 30.09 -10.54
N GLY A 155 -7.45 30.38 -9.58
CA GLY A 155 -8.28 31.58 -9.61
C GLY A 155 -9.46 31.50 -10.60
N SER A 156 -10.01 32.65 -10.96
CA SER A 156 -11.11 32.75 -11.93
C SER A 156 -10.69 33.68 -13.10
N ASP A 157 -11.28 33.44 -14.26
CA ASP A 157 -11.17 34.38 -15.41
C ASP A 157 -11.96 35.70 -15.14
N ASP A 158 -11.86 36.65 -16.07
CA ASP A 158 -12.54 37.94 -15.97
C ASP A 158 -14.09 37.84 -15.98
N TYR A 159 -14.63 36.65 -16.28
CA TYR A 159 -16.07 36.36 -16.29
C TYR A 159 -16.51 35.53 -15.07
N GLY A 160 -15.58 35.26 -14.13
CA GLY A 160 -15.87 34.52 -12.90
C GLY A 160 -15.84 32.99 -13.07
N ASN A 161 -15.42 32.44 -14.22
CA ASN A 161 -15.26 30.99 -14.38
C ASN A 161 -13.94 30.54 -13.77
N PRO A 162 -13.90 29.37 -13.12
CA PRO A 162 -12.66 28.86 -12.53
C PRO A 162 -11.63 28.52 -13.63
N ASN A 163 -10.45 29.11 -13.53
CA ASN A 163 -9.30 28.71 -14.34
C ASN A 163 -8.81 27.35 -13.87
N VAL A 164 -9.03 26.34 -14.70
CA VAL A 164 -8.70 24.93 -14.39
C VAL A 164 -7.49 24.52 -15.19
N THR A 165 -6.43 24.16 -14.48
CA THR A 165 -5.25 23.51 -15.05
C THR A 165 -5.20 22.06 -14.65
N TYR A 166 -4.79 21.18 -15.55
CA TYR A 166 -4.57 19.77 -15.25
C TYR A 166 -3.07 19.49 -15.20
N ARG A 167 -2.61 18.94 -14.08
CA ARG A 167 -1.22 18.52 -13.91
C ARG A 167 -1.15 17.02 -13.77
N ASN A 168 -0.26 16.39 -14.54
CA ASN A 168 0.06 14.97 -14.36
C ASN A 168 0.72 14.75 -12.99
N ALA A 169 0.18 13.86 -12.21
CA ALA A 169 0.71 13.48 -10.90
C ALA A 169 0.59 11.98 -10.66
N PHE A 170 1.49 11.45 -9.86
CA PHE A 170 1.34 10.06 -9.40
C PHE A 170 0.32 9.98 -8.28
N LYS A 171 -0.68 9.14 -8.48
CA LYS A 171 -1.73 8.83 -7.50
C LYS A 171 -1.50 7.45 -6.92
N SER A 172 -1.75 7.28 -5.63
CA SER A 172 -1.67 5.97 -4.98
C SER A 172 -3.04 5.51 -4.50
N ILE A 173 -3.29 4.22 -4.61
CA ILE A 173 -4.49 3.58 -4.07
C ILE A 173 -4.07 2.74 -2.86
N GLY A 174 -4.69 3.00 -1.71
CA GLY A 174 -4.64 2.18 -0.51
C GLY A 174 -6.05 1.71 -0.15
N ILE A 175 -6.22 0.47 0.29
CA ILE A 175 -7.56 -0.14 0.37
C ILE A 175 -8.08 -0.28 1.80
N PHE A 176 -7.25 -0.44 2.78
CA PHE A 176 -7.69 -0.83 4.12
C PHE A 176 -7.47 0.27 5.15
N PRO A 177 -8.50 1.14 5.38
CA PRO A 177 -8.48 2.11 6.48
C PRO A 177 -8.59 1.39 7.83
N ILE A 178 -8.89 2.12 8.88
CA ILE A 178 -9.24 1.55 10.19
C ILE A 178 -10.51 0.70 10.07
N ILE A 179 -10.45 -0.55 10.56
CA ILE A 179 -11.59 -1.49 10.54
C ILE A 179 -11.79 -2.05 11.94
N PRO A 180 -12.83 -1.61 12.68
CA PRO A 180 -13.22 -2.25 13.93
C PRO A 180 -13.93 -3.58 13.67
N SER A 181 -13.73 -4.54 14.57
CA SER A 181 -14.37 -5.85 14.53
C SER A 181 -14.75 -6.31 15.93
N VAL A 182 -15.91 -6.94 16.05
CA VAL A 182 -16.37 -7.55 17.28
C VAL A 182 -16.82 -8.98 17.00
N SER A 183 -16.36 -9.91 17.81
CA SER A 183 -16.82 -11.30 17.74
C SER A 183 -17.10 -11.87 19.12
N TYR A 184 -18.01 -12.85 19.18
CA TYR A 184 -18.35 -13.56 20.39
C TYR A 184 -18.21 -15.06 20.17
N THR A 185 -17.41 -15.69 21.01
CA THR A 185 -17.24 -17.16 21.00
C THR A 185 -17.83 -17.76 22.27
N TYR A 186 -18.66 -18.78 22.12
CA TYR A 186 -19.21 -19.53 23.22
C TYR A 186 -18.66 -20.95 23.22
N LYS A 187 -18.07 -21.37 24.35
CA LYS A 187 -17.55 -22.72 24.56
C LYS A 187 -18.45 -23.42 25.59
N PHE A 188 -18.94 -24.59 25.25
CA PHE A 188 -19.79 -25.43 26.07
C PHE A 188 -19.10 -26.77 26.36
#